data_8eb7e47ffc67f753017eb433302a4929
#
_entry.id   8eb7e47ffc67f753017eb433302a4929
#
_cell.length_a   1.000
_cell.length_b   1.000
_cell.length_c   1.000
_cell.angle_alpha   90.00
_cell.angle_beta   90.00
_cell.angle_gamma   90.00
#
_symmetry.space_group_name_H-M   'P 1'
#
loop_
_entity.id
_entity.type
_entity.pdbx_description
1 polymer ?
#
loop_
_entity_poly.entity_id
_entity_poly.type
_entity_poly.pdbx_seq_one_letter_code
_entity_poly.pdbx_strand_id
1 'polypeptide(L)'
;WDKPAAETALMEIGLVLDEIRFIKPRLGRWAARHPKPMHYLLQPAVGWTVAEPKGVALIISPWNYPVLFSFEPMADAIAAGNCVCMKPSELSPHTSGVMADLIARYMDPQAFRVVQGGPQETTKLLEQPFNHIFYTGGGKVGSIVMAAAAKHLTPVTLELGGKSPVFVDRTANLDVAARRIAWGGSSTPGRPAWHPTM
;
A
#
# COMPACT_ATOMS: atom_id res chain seq x y z
N TRP A 1 -10.00 1.59 18.52
CA TRP A 1 -9.16 2.79 18.45
C TRP A 1 -10.04 3.99 18.21
N ASP A 2 -10.06 4.93 19.15
CA ASP A 2 -10.77 6.22 18.97
C ASP A 2 -9.89 7.20 18.20
N LYS A 3 -9.70 6.94 16.91
CA LYS A 3 -9.01 7.86 16.02
C LYS A 3 -9.93 9.05 15.73
N PRO A 4 -9.45 10.31 15.86
CA PRO A 4 -10.26 11.47 15.52
C PRO A 4 -10.78 11.43 14.10
N ALA A 5 -12.06 11.74 13.89
CA ALA A 5 -12.68 11.73 12.56
C ALA A 5 -11.93 12.65 11.56
N ALA A 6 -11.44 13.80 12.02
CA ALA A 6 -10.65 14.72 11.20
C ALA A 6 -9.35 14.08 10.72
N GLU A 7 -8.66 13.31 11.58
CA GLU A 7 -7.44 12.60 11.19
C GLU A 7 -7.73 11.54 10.12
N THR A 8 -8.77 10.73 10.32
CA THR A 8 -9.19 9.74 9.32
C THR A 8 -9.57 10.40 8.00
N ALA A 9 -10.33 11.51 8.04
CA ALA A 9 -10.74 12.22 6.84
C ALA A 9 -9.54 12.79 6.05
N LEU A 10 -8.57 13.41 6.74
CA LEU A 10 -7.43 14.08 6.10
C LEU A 10 -6.31 13.11 5.75
N MET A 11 -5.95 12.23 6.70
CA MET A 11 -4.72 11.41 6.60
C MET A 11 -4.97 10.02 6.03
N GLU A 12 -6.21 9.64 5.77
CA GLU A 12 -6.53 8.38 5.12
C GLU A 12 -7.44 8.59 3.91
N ILE A 13 -8.69 8.99 4.11
CA ILE A 13 -9.66 9.11 3.00
C ILE A 13 -9.22 10.17 2.00
N GLY A 14 -8.75 11.33 2.48
CA GLY A 14 -8.28 12.42 1.62
C GLY A 14 -7.13 11.98 0.71
N LEU A 15 -6.13 11.30 1.27
CA LEU A 15 -4.97 10.82 0.52
C LEU A 15 -5.36 9.79 -0.54
N VAL A 16 -6.22 8.82 -0.21
CA VAL A 16 -6.74 7.84 -1.20
C VAL A 16 -7.48 8.55 -2.33
N LEU A 17 -8.31 9.55 -2.02
CA LEU A 17 -9.03 10.31 -3.04
C LEU A 17 -8.08 11.12 -3.92
N ASP A 18 -7.04 11.69 -3.34
CA ASP A 18 -6.03 12.45 -4.10
C ASP A 18 -5.20 11.54 -5.00
N GLU A 19 -4.85 10.32 -4.55
CA GLU A 19 -4.20 9.32 -5.39
C GLU A 19 -5.09 8.92 -6.58
N ILE A 20 -6.36 8.63 -6.35
CA ILE A 20 -7.30 8.32 -7.43
C ILE A 20 -7.42 9.50 -8.42
N ARG A 21 -7.48 10.75 -7.94
CA ARG A 21 -7.49 11.93 -8.78
C ARG A 21 -6.20 12.11 -9.58
N PHE A 22 -5.07 11.71 -9.01
CA PHE A 22 -3.77 11.72 -9.69
C PHE A 22 -3.70 10.66 -10.80
N ILE A 23 -4.16 9.45 -10.55
CA ILE A 23 -4.13 8.31 -11.46
C ILE A 23 -5.04 8.54 -12.68
N LYS A 24 -6.31 8.88 -12.46
CA LYS A 24 -7.35 8.92 -13.51
C LYS A 24 -6.94 9.67 -14.78
N PRO A 25 -6.42 10.90 -14.76
CA PRO A 25 -6.05 11.64 -15.97
C PRO A 25 -4.78 11.09 -16.64
N ARG A 26 -4.00 10.26 -15.95
CA ARG A 26 -2.71 9.74 -16.42
C ARG A 26 -2.80 8.31 -16.97
N LEU A 27 -3.85 7.59 -16.59
CA LEU A 27 -4.01 6.17 -16.88
C LEU A 27 -3.91 5.86 -18.38
N GLY A 28 -4.59 6.61 -19.23
CA GLY A 28 -4.53 6.41 -20.68
C GLY A 28 -3.10 6.53 -21.26
N ARG A 29 -2.31 7.45 -20.73
CA ARG A 29 -0.89 7.60 -21.14
C ARG A 29 -0.04 6.44 -20.62
N TRP A 30 -0.25 5.98 -19.39
CA TRP A 30 0.52 4.88 -18.80
C TRP A 30 0.23 3.54 -19.47
N ALA A 31 -1.04 3.31 -19.86
CA ALA A 31 -1.46 2.10 -20.57
C ALA A 31 -1.14 2.11 -22.07
N ALA A 32 -0.73 3.25 -22.62
CA ALA A 32 -0.43 3.37 -24.04
C ALA A 32 0.86 2.60 -24.45
N ARG A 33 0.96 2.32 -25.74
CA ARG A 33 2.21 1.81 -26.31
C ARG A 33 3.26 2.90 -26.34
N HIS A 34 4.44 2.60 -25.81
CA HIS A 34 5.58 3.50 -25.80
C HIS A 34 6.61 3.04 -26.84
N PRO A 35 6.80 3.77 -27.97
CA PRO A 35 7.77 3.41 -28.98
C PRO A 35 9.19 3.29 -28.40
N LYS A 36 9.94 2.31 -28.87
CA LYS A 36 11.34 2.10 -28.52
C LYS A 36 12.21 2.08 -29.74
N PRO A 37 13.40 2.72 -29.72
CA PRO A 37 14.34 2.62 -30.82
C PRO A 37 14.78 1.15 -30.96
N MET A 38 14.76 0.65 -32.19
CA MET A 38 15.24 -0.69 -32.53
C MET A 38 16.68 -0.64 -33.00
N HIS A 39 17.45 -1.66 -32.62
CA HIS A 39 18.82 -1.81 -33.08
C HIS A 39 18.87 -1.87 -34.61
N TYR A 40 19.90 -1.28 -35.25
CA TYR A 40 19.99 -1.18 -36.71
C TYR A 40 19.90 -2.53 -37.45
N LEU A 41 20.39 -3.62 -36.84
CA LEU A 41 20.30 -4.97 -37.39
C LEU A 41 18.86 -5.52 -37.47
N LEU A 42 17.93 -4.90 -36.76
CA LEU A 42 16.51 -5.30 -36.74
C LEU A 42 15.64 -4.45 -37.67
N GLN A 43 16.22 -3.48 -38.35
CA GLN A 43 15.47 -2.66 -39.32
C GLN A 43 14.97 -3.50 -40.51
N PRO A 44 13.74 -3.25 -40.98
CA PRO A 44 12.82 -2.14 -40.66
C PRO A 44 11.82 -2.41 -39.51
N ALA A 45 12.16 -3.23 -38.52
CA ALA A 45 11.26 -3.55 -37.39
C ALA A 45 10.93 -2.32 -36.56
N VAL A 46 9.70 -2.28 -36.04
CA VAL A 46 9.18 -1.29 -35.08
C VAL A 46 8.99 -1.96 -33.74
N GLY A 47 9.46 -1.31 -32.68
CA GLY A 47 9.35 -1.84 -31.29
C GLY A 47 8.60 -0.90 -30.37
N TRP A 48 7.94 -1.44 -29.38
CA TRP A 48 7.31 -0.69 -28.30
C TRP A 48 7.27 -1.49 -26.99
N THR A 49 7.08 -0.77 -25.87
CA THR A 49 6.73 -1.38 -24.59
C THR A 49 5.27 -1.11 -24.27
N VAL A 50 4.61 -2.07 -23.65
CA VAL A 50 3.23 -1.98 -23.15
C VAL A 50 3.24 -2.43 -21.71
N ALA A 51 2.51 -1.71 -20.83
CA ALA A 51 2.25 -2.17 -19.48
C ALA A 51 1.14 -3.22 -19.51
N GLU A 52 1.36 -4.36 -18.88
CA GLU A 52 0.39 -5.44 -18.74
C GLU A 52 0.12 -5.73 -17.27
N PRO A 53 -1.13 -6.08 -16.88
CA PRO A 53 -1.45 -6.47 -15.51
C PRO A 53 -0.68 -7.75 -15.15
N LYS A 54 -0.26 -7.83 -13.88
CA LYS A 54 0.41 -9.04 -13.36
C LYS A 54 -0.58 -10.18 -13.10
N GLY A 55 -1.85 -9.85 -12.82
CA GLY A 55 -2.91 -10.80 -12.50
C GLY A 55 -3.58 -10.48 -11.17
N VAL A 56 -3.39 -11.32 -10.14
CA VAL A 56 -3.99 -11.12 -8.81
C VAL A 56 -2.95 -10.60 -7.82
N ALA A 57 -3.21 -9.43 -7.25
CA ALA A 57 -2.39 -8.85 -6.20
C ALA A 57 -2.99 -9.17 -4.81
N LEU A 58 -2.14 -9.60 -3.88
CA LEU A 58 -2.47 -9.68 -2.45
C LEU A 58 -1.98 -8.39 -1.76
N ILE A 59 -2.88 -7.69 -1.08
CA ILE A 59 -2.56 -6.50 -0.28
C ILE A 59 -2.77 -6.83 1.20
N ILE A 60 -1.69 -6.81 1.99
CA ILE A 60 -1.72 -7.03 3.44
C ILE A 60 -1.43 -5.71 4.11
N SER A 61 -2.41 -5.14 4.80
CA SER A 61 -2.35 -3.80 5.38
C SER A 61 -2.32 -3.80 6.90
N PRO A 62 -1.68 -2.78 7.53
CA PRO A 62 -1.57 -2.64 8.97
C PRO A 62 -2.82 -2.01 9.58
N TRP A 63 -2.82 -1.91 10.91
CA TRP A 63 -3.92 -1.39 11.73
C TRP A 63 -3.89 0.13 11.96
N ASN A 64 -2.74 0.79 11.78
CA ASN A 64 -2.55 2.19 12.17
C ASN A 64 -3.21 3.19 11.21
N TYR A 65 -3.14 2.96 9.91
CA TYR A 65 -3.85 3.69 8.85
C TYR A 65 -4.56 2.70 7.94
N PRO A 66 -5.59 2.00 8.46
CA PRO A 66 -6.17 0.84 7.78
C PRO A 66 -6.83 1.19 6.45
N VAL A 67 -7.44 2.36 6.33
CA VAL A 67 -8.08 2.80 5.08
C VAL A 67 -7.03 3.18 4.05
N LEU A 68 -6.05 4.00 4.43
CA LEU A 68 -4.98 4.45 3.53
C LEU A 68 -4.21 3.26 2.94
N PHE A 69 -3.59 2.46 3.81
CA PHE A 69 -2.72 1.36 3.39
C PHE A 69 -3.45 0.16 2.78
N SER A 70 -4.78 0.19 2.76
CA SER A 70 -5.58 -0.79 2.02
C SER A 70 -6.00 -0.26 0.66
N PHE A 71 -6.58 0.94 0.60
CA PHE A 71 -7.20 1.46 -0.61
C PHE A 71 -6.24 2.16 -1.57
N GLU A 72 -5.14 2.76 -1.08
CA GLU A 72 -4.15 3.38 -1.95
C GLU A 72 -3.47 2.31 -2.85
N PRO A 73 -2.83 1.25 -2.31
CA PRO A 73 -2.26 0.20 -3.16
C PRO A 73 -3.32 -0.57 -3.95
N MET A 74 -4.57 -0.62 -3.48
CA MET A 74 -5.67 -1.18 -4.26
C MET A 74 -5.99 -0.33 -5.49
N ALA A 75 -6.01 1.01 -5.36
CA ALA A 75 -6.24 1.92 -6.47
C ALA A 75 -5.13 1.77 -7.53
N ASP A 76 -3.88 1.64 -7.11
CA ASP A 76 -2.74 1.39 -8.00
C ASP A 76 -2.83 0.04 -8.71
N ALA A 77 -3.19 -1.01 -7.97
CA ALA A 77 -3.39 -2.34 -8.54
C ALA A 77 -4.50 -2.36 -9.59
N ILE A 78 -5.63 -1.68 -9.33
CA ILE A 78 -6.74 -1.51 -10.27
C ILE A 78 -6.29 -0.72 -11.49
N ALA A 79 -5.57 0.38 -11.29
CA ALA A 79 -5.05 1.20 -12.38
C ALA A 79 -4.12 0.40 -13.31
N ALA A 80 -3.36 -0.52 -12.75
CA ALA A 80 -2.51 -1.46 -13.49
C ALA A 80 -3.29 -2.66 -14.09
N GLY A 81 -4.63 -2.73 -13.91
CA GLY A 81 -5.49 -3.78 -14.47
C GLY A 81 -5.51 -5.09 -13.68
N ASN A 82 -5.06 -5.09 -12.43
CA ASN A 82 -5.01 -6.30 -11.60
C ASN A 82 -6.31 -6.52 -10.81
N CYS A 83 -6.60 -7.79 -10.54
CA CYS A 83 -7.53 -8.19 -9.48
C CYS A 83 -6.87 -8.06 -8.10
N VAL A 84 -7.65 -7.88 -7.04
CA VAL A 84 -7.12 -7.66 -5.69
C VAL A 84 -7.78 -8.58 -4.67
N CYS A 85 -6.94 -9.26 -3.90
CA CYS A 85 -7.29 -9.86 -2.63
C CYS A 85 -6.72 -8.98 -1.51
N MET A 86 -7.58 -8.39 -0.69
CA MET A 86 -7.17 -7.54 0.43
C MET A 86 -7.26 -8.29 1.75
N LYS A 87 -6.22 -8.22 2.57
CA LYS A 87 -6.18 -8.75 3.94
C LYS A 87 -5.89 -7.60 4.92
N PRO A 88 -6.93 -6.89 5.42
CA PRO A 88 -6.74 -5.88 6.44
C PRO A 88 -6.33 -6.48 7.78
N SER A 89 -5.81 -5.64 8.68
CA SER A 89 -5.36 -6.10 10.00
C SER A 89 -6.53 -6.52 10.90
N GLU A 90 -6.38 -7.62 11.59
CA GLU A 90 -7.26 -8.11 12.64
C GLU A 90 -7.30 -7.20 13.88
N LEU A 91 -6.30 -6.34 14.04
CA LEU A 91 -6.23 -5.37 15.15
C LEU A 91 -7.16 -4.16 14.93
N SER A 92 -7.77 -4.03 13.76
CA SER A 92 -8.79 -3.01 13.46
C SER A 92 -10.09 -3.65 12.95
N PRO A 93 -10.75 -4.52 13.70
CA PRO A 93 -11.83 -5.39 13.22
C PRO A 93 -13.04 -4.61 12.69
N HIS A 94 -13.45 -3.53 13.35
CA HIS A 94 -14.57 -2.71 12.88
C HIS A 94 -14.30 -2.06 11.52
N THR A 95 -13.11 -1.49 11.35
CA THR A 95 -12.72 -0.89 10.05
C THR A 95 -12.60 -1.97 8.97
N SER A 96 -12.02 -3.12 9.31
CA SER A 96 -11.92 -4.27 8.39
C SER A 96 -13.29 -4.77 7.94
N GLY A 97 -14.27 -4.84 8.85
CA GLY A 97 -15.65 -5.19 8.52
C GLY A 97 -16.29 -4.21 7.55
N VAL A 98 -16.19 -2.89 7.83
CA VAL A 98 -16.72 -1.85 6.95
C VAL A 98 -16.07 -1.91 5.56
N MET A 99 -14.76 -2.10 5.48
CA MET A 99 -14.06 -2.23 4.19
C MET A 99 -14.55 -3.47 3.41
N ALA A 100 -14.75 -4.59 4.09
CA ALA A 100 -15.28 -5.80 3.46
C ALA A 100 -16.68 -5.59 2.90
N ASP A 101 -17.57 -4.94 3.67
CA ASP A 101 -18.95 -4.61 3.25
C ASP A 101 -18.97 -3.65 2.05
N LEU A 102 -18.11 -2.62 2.07
CA LEU A 102 -18.03 -1.66 0.97
C LEU A 102 -17.52 -2.32 -0.31
N ILE A 103 -16.46 -3.13 -0.23
CA ILE A 103 -15.94 -3.83 -1.40
C ILE A 103 -16.97 -4.82 -1.95
N ALA A 104 -17.63 -5.59 -1.10
CA ALA A 104 -18.68 -6.52 -1.52
C ALA A 104 -19.87 -5.83 -2.18
N ARG A 105 -20.20 -4.59 -1.75
CA ARG A 105 -21.33 -3.83 -2.26
C ARG A 105 -21.05 -3.11 -3.58
N TYR A 106 -19.83 -2.58 -3.73
CA TYR A 106 -19.54 -1.62 -4.82
C TYR A 106 -18.55 -2.15 -5.86
N MET A 107 -17.87 -3.27 -5.59
CA MET A 107 -16.88 -3.82 -6.49
C MET A 107 -17.32 -5.18 -7.03
N ASP A 108 -16.77 -5.56 -8.18
CA ASP A 108 -17.02 -6.87 -8.77
C ASP A 108 -16.44 -7.98 -7.86
N PRO A 109 -17.28 -8.87 -7.32
CA PRO A 109 -16.80 -9.93 -6.44
C PRO A 109 -15.96 -11.01 -7.14
N GLN A 110 -15.89 -11.03 -8.47
CA GLN A 110 -15.00 -11.92 -9.21
C GLN A 110 -13.56 -11.38 -9.28
N ALA A 111 -13.41 -10.05 -9.18
CA ALA A 111 -12.11 -9.38 -9.28
C ALA A 111 -11.58 -8.89 -7.93
N PHE A 112 -12.46 -8.63 -6.95
CA PHE A 112 -12.09 -8.00 -5.67
C PHE A 112 -12.65 -8.76 -4.49
N ARG A 113 -11.77 -9.12 -3.54
CA ARG A 113 -12.13 -9.86 -2.33
C ARG A 113 -11.42 -9.28 -1.11
N VAL A 114 -12.10 -9.35 0.04
CA VAL A 114 -11.51 -9.07 1.34
C VAL A 114 -11.52 -10.34 2.15
N VAL A 115 -10.37 -10.72 2.68
CA VAL A 115 -10.21 -11.84 3.60
C VAL A 115 -9.89 -11.26 4.98
N GLN A 116 -10.82 -11.40 5.91
CA GLN A 116 -10.62 -11.03 7.30
C GLN A 116 -10.02 -12.21 8.07
N GLY A 117 -9.27 -11.91 9.11
CA GLY A 117 -8.66 -12.93 9.96
C GLY A 117 -7.26 -12.55 10.41
N GLY A 118 -6.67 -13.42 11.21
CA GLY A 118 -5.38 -13.21 11.84
C GLY A 118 -4.21 -13.93 11.14
N PRO A 119 -3.19 -14.31 11.91
CA PRO A 119 -2.00 -14.97 11.37
C PRO A 119 -2.29 -16.29 10.66
N GLN A 120 -3.29 -17.05 11.10
CA GLN A 120 -3.63 -18.34 10.49
C GLN A 120 -4.19 -18.17 9.08
N GLU A 121 -5.13 -17.23 8.89
CA GLU A 121 -5.71 -16.92 7.59
C GLU A 121 -4.66 -16.31 6.66
N THR A 122 -3.81 -15.44 7.21
CA THR A 122 -2.70 -14.83 6.45
C THR A 122 -1.73 -15.92 5.95
N THR A 123 -1.39 -16.90 6.79
CA THR A 123 -0.53 -18.02 6.39
C THR A 123 -1.13 -18.80 5.24
N LYS A 124 -2.44 -19.12 5.30
CA LYS A 124 -3.14 -19.82 4.20
C LYS A 124 -3.19 -19.00 2.91
N LEU A 125 -3.34 -17.67 3.01
CA LEU A 125 -3.25 -16.79 1.84
C LEU A 125 -1.86 -16.84 1.21
N LEU A 126 -0.81 -16.81 2.03
CA LEU A 126 0.58 -16.85 1.56
C LEU A 126 0.98 -18.20 0.93
N GLU A 127 0.17 -19.25 1.08
CA GLU A 127 0.32 -20.52 0.37
C GLU A 127 -0.20 -20.45 -1.08
N GLN A 128 -0.97 -19.42 -1.43
CA GLN A 128 -1.56 -19.27 -2.76
C GLN A 128 -0.59 -18.56 -3.73
N PRO A 129 -0.60 -18.92 -5.01
CA PRO A 129 0.30 -18.36 -6.01
C PRO A 129 -0.19 -16.98 -6.52
N PHE A 130 -0.14 -15.96 -5.68
CA PHE A 130 -0.42 -14.58 -6.11
C PHE A 130 0.62 -14.10 -7.14
N ASN A 131 0.22 -13.18 -8.00
CA ASN A 131 1.09 -12.59 -9.00
C ASN A 131 1.91 -11.39 -8.47
N HIS A 132 1.47 -10.81 -7.37
CA HIS A 132 2.18 -9.77 -6.61
C HIS A 132 1.70 -9.75 -5.16
N ILE A 133 2.58 -9.47 -4.21
CA ILE A 133 2.21 -9.24 -2.82
C ILE A 133 2.71 -7.86 -2.40
N PHE A 134 1.79 -7.02 -1.94
CA PHE A 134 2.07 -5.73 -1.32
C PHE A 134 1.82 -5.85 0.18
N TYR A 135 2.85 -5.64 0.97
CA TYR A 135 2.79 -5.76 2.43
C TYR A 135 3.25 -4.47 3.09
N THR A 136 2.43 -3.93 3.98
CA THR A 136 2.81 -2.82 4.85
C THR A 136 2.74 -3.26 6.31
N GLY A 137 3.87 -3.12 7.05
CA GLY A 137 3.92 -3.53 8.45
C GLY A 137 5.33 -3.70 9.00
N GLY A 138 5.47 -4.52 10.04
CA GLY A 138 6.75 -4.77 10.70
C GLY A 138 7.69 -5.70 9.92
N GLY A 139 9.01 -5.46 10.00
CA GLY A 139 10.01 -6.23 9.27
C GLY A 139 10.01 -7.73 9.55
N LYS A 140 9.68 -8.14 10.78
CA LYS A 140 9.58 -9.57 11.14
C LYS A 140 8.55 -10.30 10.29
N VAL A 141 7.35 -9.74 10.14
CA VAL A 141 6.29 -10.31 9.30
C VAL A 141 6.62 -10.13 7.83
N GLY A 142 7.23 -9.00 7.43
CA GLY A 142 7.73 -8.78 6.07
C GLY A 142 8.69 -9.88 5.61
N SER A 143 9.60 -10.34 6.48
CA SER A 143 10.50 -11.46 6.19
C SER A 143 9.74 -12.78 5.97
N ILE A 144 8.68 -13.04 6.73
CA ILE A 144 7.82 -14.20 6.56
C ILE A 144 7.09 -14.15 5.21
N VAL A 145 6.52 -12.99 4.89
CA VAL A 145 5.83 -12.75 3.60
C VAL A 145 6.79 -12.99 2.43
N MET A 146 7.99 -12.43 2.49
CA MET A 146 9.00 -12.59 1.44
C MET A 146 9.42 -14.05 1.28
N ALA A 147 9.64 -14.77 2.39
CA ALA A 147 10.01 -16.19 2.37
C ALA A 147 8.88 -17.07 1.78
N ALA A 148 7.62 -16.76 2.09
CA ALA A 148 6.48 -17.47 1.52
C ALA A 148 6.34 -17.20 0.01
N ALA A 149 6.45 -15.94 -0.42
CA ALA A 149 6.38 -15.52 -1.80
C ALA A 149 7.46 -16.17 -2.69
N ALA A 150 8.64 -16.40 -2.13
CA ALA A 150 9.75 -17.04 -2.84
C ALA A 150 9.42 -18.45 -3.35
N LYS A 151 8.52 -19.18 -2.70
CA LYS A 151 8.10 -20.52 -3.13
C LYS A 151 7.38 -20.52 -4.48
N HIS A 152 6.74 -19.40 -4.81
CA HIS A 152 6.02 -19.19 -6.06
C HIS A 152 6.71 -18.21 -7.00
N LEU A 153 7.92 -17.75 -6.65
CA LEU A 153 8.63 -16.68 -7.35
C LEU A 153 7.79 -15.40 -7.48
N THR A 154 6.88 -15.18 -6.53
CA THR A 154 5.99 -14.01 -6.51
C THR A 154 6.77 -12.76 -6.14
N PRO A 155 6.76 -11.70 -6.97
CA PRO A 155 7.34 -10.41 -6.62
C PRO A 155 6.63 -9.79 -5.40
N VAL A 156 7.42 -9.18 -4.50
CA VAL A 156 6.89 -8.52 -3.31
C VAL A 156 7.29 -7.05 -3.25
N THR A 157 6.39 -6.22 -2.75
CA THR A 157 6.68 -4.86 -2.29
C THR A 157 6.49 -4.84 -0.78
N LEU A 158 7.53 -4.43 -0.05
CA LEU A 158 7.52 -4.39 1.40
C LEU A 158 7.68 -2.95 1.87
N GLU A 159 6.62 -2.40 2.45
CA GLU A 159 6.63 -1.11 3.13
C GLU A 159 6.79 -1.34 4.63
N LEU A 160 7.99 -1.07 5.15
CA LEU A 160 8.39 -1.44 6.49
C LEU A 160 8.57 -0.20 7.38
N GLY A 161 8.64 -0.44 8.69
CA GLY A 161 8.90 0.61 9.66
C GLY A 161 10.33 1.16 9.58
N GLY A 162 10.48 2.39 10.06
CA GLY A 162 11.77 3.07 10.18
C GLY A 162 11.97 3.65 11.57
N LYS A 163 13.20 4.04 11.90
CA LYS A 163 13.56 4.65 13.19
C LYS A 163 13.24 6.15 13.29
N SER A 164 12.92 6.78 12.17
CA SER A 164 12.56 8.20 12.07
C SER A 164 13.50 9.13 12.89
N PRO A 165 14.83 9.07 12.72
CA PRO A 165 15.76 9.88 13.48
C PRO A 165 15.56 11.36 13.17
N VAL A 166 15.59 12.20 14.19
CA VAL A 166 15.50 13.64 14.05
C VAL A 166 16.86 14.27 14.34
N PHE A 167 17.38 15.01 13.38
CA PHE A 167 18.59 15.82 13.54
C PHE A 167 18.20 17.31 13.57
N VAL A 168 18.60 18.00 14.64
CA VAL A 168 18.36 19.43 14.81
C VAL A 168 19.72 20.13 14.69
N ASP A 169 19.95 20.81 13.56
CA ASP A 169 21.17 21.59 13.35
C ASP A 169 21.25 22.79 14.30
N ARG A 170 22.49 23.18 14.66
CA ARG A 170 22.75 24.35 15.54
C ARG A 170 22.24 25.68 15.02
N THR A 171 21.96 25.79 13.71
CA THR A 171 21.39 27.00 13.09
C THR A 171 19.87 27.01 13.14
N ALA A 172 19.22 25.90 13.57
CA ALA A 172 17.78 25.82 13.66
C ALA A 172 17.23 26.68 14.80
N ASN A 173 16.02 27.23 14.60
CA ASN A 173 15.26 27.84 15.70
C ASN A 173 14.73 26.71 16.60
N LEU A 174 15.30 26.59 17.81
CA LEU A 174 15.01 25.49 18.73
C LEU A 174 13.56 25.48 19.21
N ASP A 175 12.92 26.64 19.41
CA ASP A 175 11.52 26.73 19.84
C ASP A 175 10.56 26.23 18.74
N VAL A 176 10.87 26.53 17.50
CA VAL A 176 10.10 26.02 16.34
C VAL A 176 10.34 24.55 16.16
N ALA A 177 11.59 24.11 16.24
CA ALA A 177 11.95 22.69 16.12
C ALA A 177 11.28 21.84 17.20
N ALA A 178 11.33 22.27 18.45
CA ALA A 178 10.69 21.58 19.58
C ALA A 178 9.18 21.43 19.37
N ARG A 179 8.48 22.49 18.97
CA ARG A 179 7.04 22.44 18.70
C ARG A 179 6.69 21.49 17.55
N ARG A 180 7.47 21.51 16.47
CA ARG A 180 7.25 20.63 15.31
C ARG A 180 7.51 19.16 15.65
N ILE A 181 8.57 18.88 16.41
CA ILE A 181 8.89 17.52 16.86
C ILE A 181 7.80 17.01 17.82
N ALA A 182 7.39 17.84 18.78
CA ALA A 182 6.31 17.49 19.70
C ALA A 182 4.99 17.23 18.94
N TRP A 183 4.64 18.08 17.97
CA TRP A 183 3.45 17.88 17.15
C TRP A 183 3.54 16.59 16.34
N GLY A 184 4.65 16.31 15.67
CA GLY A 184 4.86 15.08 14.90
C GLY A 184 4.80 13.83 15.77
N GLY A 185 5.36 13.88 16.99
CA GLY A 185 5.31 12.76 17.93
C GLY A 185 3.96 12.56 18.62
N SER A 186 3.15 13.63 18.76
CA SER A 186 1.86 13.59 19.46
C SER A 186 0.65 13.45 18.56
N SER A 187 0.79 13.72 17.25
CA SER A 187 -0.32 13.65 16.29
C SER A 187 -0.92 12.24 16.15
N THR A 188 -0.16 11.21 16.50
CA THR A 188 -0.62 9.81 16.48
C THR A 188 -0.21 9.07 17.75
N PRO A 189 -0.81 9.36 18.92
CA PRO A 189 -0.47 8.69 20.17
C PRO A 189 -0.61 7.16 20.05
N GLY A 190 0.44 6.42 20.43
CA GLY A 190 0.45 4.96 20.39
C GLY A 190 0.63 4.34 19.00
N ARG A 191 0.96 5.11 17.97
CA ARG A 191 1.20 4.62 16.61
C ARG A 191 2.64 4.87 16.20
N PRO A 192 3.51 3.87 16.24
CA PRO A 192 4.96 4.05 16.15
C PRO A 192 5.52 4.43 14.78
N ALA A 193 4.69 4.66 13.76
CA ALA A 193 5.19 5.07 12.43
C ALA A 193 5.96 6.40 12.44
N TRP A 194 5.71 7.27 13.45
CA TRP A 194 6.33 8.60 13.57
C TRP A 194 7.06 8.81 14.91
N HIS A 195 7.21 7.77 15.74
CA HIS A 195 7.96 7.94 16.99
C HIS A 195 9.45 7.95 16.70
N PRO A 196 10.15 9.08 16.96
CA PRO A 196 11.60 9.03 17.13
C PRO A 196 11.86 8.10 18.33
N THR A 197 12.49 6.98 18.11
CA THR A 197 13.06 6.18 19.20
C THR A 197 14.17 7.01 19.81
N MET A 198 13.95 7.50 21.04
CA MET A 198 15.03 7.98 21.89
C MET A 198 16.03 6.86 22.17
#